data_61222e36cc028fc144cb68c76e7441bc
#
_entry.id   61222e36cc028fc144cb68c76e7441bc
#
_cell.length_a   1.000
_cell.length_b   1.000
_cell.length_c   1.000
_cell.angle_alpha   90.00
_cell.angle_beta   90.00
_cell.angle_gamma   90.00
#
_symmetry.space_group_name_H-M   'P 1'
#
loop_
_entity.id
_entity.type
_entity.pdbx_description
1 polymer ?
#
loop_
_entity_poly.entity_id
_entity_poly.type
_entity_poly.pdbx_seq_one_letter_code
_entity_poly.pdbx_strand_id
1 'polypeptide(L)'
;MVQFTLPKNSKITEGKTWPHPAKAHAEREYRIYRWDPDDGRNPRIDTYYVDTDDCGPMVLDGLNWIKNNVDPTLTYRRSCREGICGSCSMNIDGTNTLACTKAMSEISGAVRVYPLPHMPVVKDLVPDLTNFYAQHASIEPWLKTVSPTPRKEWKQSHEDRQKLDGLYECILCACCSTACPSYWWNSERFLGPAALLQAQRWIVDSRDEATGERLDNLEDPFRLYRCHTILNCSKACPKHLNPAKVIADLKRTLVERQV
;
A
#
# COMPACT_ATOMS: atom_id res chain seq x y z
N MET A 1 5.58 13.79 39.31
CA MET A 1 5.92 12.59 38.51
C MET A 1 5.18 12.66 37.21
N VAL A 2 5.86 12.57 36.08
CA VAL A 2 5.20 12.46 34.76
C VAL A 2 4.63 11.05 34.64
N GLN A 3 3.34 10.95 34.52
CA GLN A 3 2.66 9.66 34.34
C GLN A 3 2.56 9.37 32.86
N PHE A 4 3.28 8.37 32.38
CA PHE A 4 3.18 7.90 31.00
C PHE A 4 1.94 7.01 30.86
N THR A 5 0.96 7.48 30.10
CA THR A 5 -0.22 6.69 29.73
C THR A 5 -0.16 6.36 28.24
N LEU A 6 -0.50 5.13 27.88
CA LEU A 6 -0.60 4.74 26.48
C LEU A 6 -1.77 5.51 25.82
N PRO A 7 -1.63 5.90 24.55
CA PRO A 7 -2.73 6.47 23.79
C PRO A 7 -3.96 5.56 23.79
N LYS A 8 -5.14 6.16 23.69
CA LYS A 8 -6.40 5.41 23.56
C LYS A 8 -6.31 4.45 22.35
N ASN A 9 -6.81 3.24 22.51
CA ASN A 9 -6.83 2.19 21.49
C ASN A 9 -5.43 1.70 21.01
N SER A 10 -4.37 1.98 21.75
CA SER A 10 -2.99 1.57 21.38
C SER A 10 -2.62 0.15 21.79
N LYS A 11 -3.45 -0.52 22.57
CA LYS A 11 -3.19 -1.88 23.09
C LYS A 11 -4.06 -2.88 22.34
N ILE A 12 -3.43 -3.85 21.67
CA ILE A 12 -4.14 -4.99 21.07
C ILE A 12 -4.44 -6.00 22.18
N THR A 13 -5.68 -6.44 22.26
CA THR A 13 -6.16 -7.41 23.25
C THR A 13 -6.43 -8.75 22.58
N GLU A 14 -6.54 -9.81 23.39
CA GLU A 14 -7.05 -11.09 22.93
C GLU A 14 -8.54 -10.95 22.58
N GLY A 15 -8.93 -11.52 21.44
CA GLY A 15 -10.27 -11.44 20.91
C GLY A 15 -11.02 -12.77 21.03
N LYS A 16 -12.00 -12.95 20.16
CA LYS A 16 -12.84 -14.14 20.11
C LYS A 16 -12.16 -15.25 19.31
N THR A 17 -12.20 -16.47 19.82
CA THR A 17 -11.90 -17.68 19.03
C THR A 17 -13.23 -18.24 18.51
N TRP A 18 -13.34 -18.37 17.20
CA TRP A 18 -14.50 -18.90 16.54
C TRP A 18 -14.45 -20.43 16.46
N PRO A 19 -15.58 -21.13 16.44
CA PRO A 19 -15.62 -22.58 16.38
C PRO A 19 -14.98 -23.09 15.08
N HIS A 20 -14.44 -24.31 15.14
CA HIS A 20 -13.97 -25.03 13.98
C HIS A 20 -15.12 -25.40 13.03
N PRO A 21 -14.89 -25.44 11.71
CA PRO A 21 -15.90 -25.92 10.76
C PRO A 21 -16.23 -27.39 11.02
N ALA A 22 -17.53 -27.72 11.05
CA ALA A 22 -18.02 -29.02 11.54
C ALA A 22 -17.60 -30.25 10.71
N LYS A 23 -17.09 -30.07 9.46
CA LYS A 23 -16.79 -31.16 8.51
C LYS A 23 -15.49 -30.98 7.76
N ALA A 24 -14.63 -30.03 8.15
CA ALA A 24 -13.36 -29.80 7.46
C ALA A 24 -12.40 -30.99 7.63
N HIS A 25 -11.82 -31.46 6.54
CA HIS A 25 -10.71 -32.44 6.55
C HIS A 25 -9.36 -31.77 6.69
N ALA A 26 -9.25 -30.51 6.22
CA ALA A 26 -8.06 -29.69 6.35
C ALA A 26 -8.45 -28.27 6.75
N GLU A 27 -7.77 -27.73 7.75
CA GLU A 27 -8.05 -26.42 8.30
C GLU A 27 -6.86 -25.48 8.26
N ARG A 28 -7.13 -24.19 8.10
CA ARG A 28 -6.14 -23.12 8.24
C ARG A 28 -6.56 -22.12 9.30
N GLU A 29 -5.69 -21.91 10.27
CA GLU A 29 -5.91 -20.90 11.31
C GLU A 29 -5.62 -19.52 10.75
N TYR A 30 -6.54 -18.57 11.00
CA TYR A 30 -6.41 -17.15 10.72
C TYR A 30 -6.47 -16.36 12.02
N ARG A 31 -5.51 -15.46 12.23
CA ARG A 31 -5.49 -14.47 13.32
C ARG A 31 -5.63 -13.09 12.72
N ILE A 32 -6.81 -12.49 12.90
CA ILE A 32 -7.21 -11.28 12.21
C ILE A 32 -7.38 -10.13 13.19
N TYR A 33 -6.73 -9.01 12.88
CA TYR A 33 -6.96 -7.76 13.59
C TYR A 33 -8.40 -7.28 13.39
N ARG A 34 -9.07 -6.99 14.50
CA ARG A 34 -10.45 -6.50 14.54
C ARG A 34 -10.52 -5.24 15.36
N TRP A 35 -11.15 -4.23 14.80
CA TRP A 35 -11.43 -2.98 15.49
C TRP A 35 -12.66 -2.30 14.90
N ASP A 36 -13.53 -1.79 15.79
CA ASP A 36 -14.72 -1.04 15.43
C ASP A 36 -14.65 0.34 16.10
N PRO A 37 -14.73 1.45 15.34
CA PRO A 37 -14.69 2.79 15.92
C PRO A 37 -15.86 3.08 16.87
N ASP A 38 -17.00 2.42 16.67
CA ASP A 38 -18.24 2.69 17.39
C ASP A 38 -18.27 2.03 18.78
N ASP A 39 -17.50 0.96 19.01
CA ASP A 39 -17.52 0.25 20.30
C ASP A 39 -16.60 0.85 21.38
N GLY A 40 -15.71 1.76 21.01
CA GLY A 40 -14.80 2.48 21.90
C GLY A 40 -13.75 1.62 22.61
N ARG A 41 -13.66 0.32 22.27
CA ARG A 41 -12.73 -0.64 22.87
C ARG A 41 -11.39 -0.67 22.14
N ASN A 42 -10.38 -1.22 22.79
CA ASN A 42 -9.11 -1.50 22.17
C ASN A 42 -9.27 -2.50 21.02
N PRO A 43 -8.41 -2.43 19.98
CA PRO A 43 -8.38 -3.44 18.96
C PRO A 43 -8.05 -4.82 19.56
N ARG A 44 -8.47 -5.87 18.89
CA ARG A 44 -8.30 -7.24 19.32
C ARG A 44 -7.84 -8.13 18.15
N ILE A 45 -7.38 -9.33 18.46
CA ILE A 45 -7.11 -10.38 17.46
C ILE A 45 -8.14 -11.47 17.63
N ASP A 46 -9.00 -11.64 16.63
CA ASP A 46 -9.92 -12.77 16.56
C ASP A 46 -9.26 -13.93 15.81
N THR A 47 -9.53 -15.17 16.29
CA THR A 47 -9.03 -16.40 15.68
C THR A 47 -10.15 -17.13 14.96
N TYR A 48 -9.91 -17.49 13.71
CA TYR A 48 -10.83 -18.21 12.83
C TYR A 48 -10.16 -19.45 12.28
N TYR A 49 -10.96 -20.46 11.97
CA TYR A 49 -10.53 -21.69 11.31
C TYR A 49 -11.25 -21.79 9.96
N VAL A 50 -10.49 -21.84 8.88
CA VAL A 50 -11.00 -21.88 7.51
C VAL A 50 -10.88 -23.29 6.98
N ASP A 51 -11.96 -23.83 6.44
CA ASP A 51 -11.93 -25.08 5.69
C ASP A 51 -11.23 -24.86 4.35
N THR A 52 -10.06 -25.47 4.19
CA THR A 52 -9.25 -25.31 2.99
C THR A 52 -9.73 -26.14 1.81
N ASP A 53 -10.61 -27.13 2.03
CA ASP A 53 -11.21 -27.92 0.97
C ASP A 53 -12.37 -27.15 0.27
N ASP A 54 -13.04 -26.25 1.03
CA ASP A 54 -14.12 -25.39 0.54
C ASP A 54 -13.66 -23.94 0.28
N CYS A 55 -12.36 -23.70 0.22
CA CYS A 55 -11.75 -22.39 0.09
C CYS A 55 -10.67 -22.38 -1.00
N GLY A 56 -10.56 -21.29 -1.77
CA GLY A 56 -9.45 -21.12 -2.70
C GLY A 56 -8.09 -20.94 -1.99
N PRO A 57 -6.97 -21.00 -2.73
CA PRO A 57 -5.63 -21.10 -2.15
C PRO A 57 -5.05 -19.79 -1.63
N MET A 58 -5.66 -18.63 -1.94
CA MET A 58 -5.12 -17.31 -1.57
C MET A 58 -5.63 -16.83 -0.21
N VAL A 59 -4.85 -15.98 0.45
CA VAL A 59 -5.27 -15.37 1.72
C VAL A 59 -6.61 -14.63 1.58
N LEU A 60 -6.86 -13.98 0.44
CA LEU A 60 -8.13 -13.33 0.19
C LEU A 60 -9.30 -14.32 0.15
N ASP A 61 -9.08 -15.51 -0.36
CA ASP A 61 -10.13 -16.54 -0.43
C ASP A 61 -10.55 -16.96 0.98
N GLY A 62 -9.58 -17.14 1.87
CA GLY A 62 -9.85 -17.41 3.29
C GLY A 62 -10.62 -16.27 3.97
N LEU A 63 -10.28 -15.00 3.70
CA LEU A 63 -11.01 -13.85 4.21
C LEU A 63 -12.47 -13.83 3.70
N ASN A 64 -12.66 -14.14 2.41
CA ASN A 64 -14.01 -14.24 1.83
C ASN A 64 -14.79 -15.42 2.46
N TRP A 65 -14.15 -16.56 2.66
CA TRP A 65 -14.76 -17.72 3.31
C TRP A 65 -15.22 -17.38 4.73
N ILE A 66 -14.34 -16.74 5.54
CA ILE A 66 -14.69 -16.29 6.90
C ILE A 66 -15.88 -15.36 6.87
N LYS A 67 -15.86 -14.35 6.00
CA LYS A 67 -16.94 -13.36 5.90
C LYS A 67 -18.28 -13.99 5.51
N ASN A 68 -18.26 -14.99 4.63
CA ASN A 68 -19.48 -15.61 4.11
C ASN A 68 -20.06 -16.68 5.04
N ASN A 69 -19.21 -17.39 5.78
CA ASN A 69 -19.63 -18.59 6.53
C ASN A 69 -19.57 -18.40 8.06
N VAL A 70 -18.73 -17.47 8.57
CA VAL A 70 -18.44 -17.39 10.01
C VAL A 70 -18.81 -16.01 10.57
N ASP A 71 -18.26 -14.94 9.99
CA ASP A 71 -18.39 -13.59 10.55
C ASP A 71 -18.61 -12.54 9.45
N PRO A 72 -19.85 -12.20 9.14
CA PRO A 72 -20.20 -11.21 8.11
C PRO A 72 -19.76 -9.79 8.46
N THR A 73 -19.38 -9.52 9.72
CA THR A 73 -18.94 -8.19 10.17
C THR A 73 -17.50 -7.88 9.81
N LEU A 74 -16.68 -8.89 9.43
CA LEU A 74 -15.30 -8.70 9.03
C LEU A 74 -15.20 -7.73 7.86
N THR A 75 -14.43 -6.64 8.02
CA THR A 75 -14.36 -5.55 7.06
C THR A 75 -12.98 -5.45 6.41
N TYR A 76 -12.94 -5.48 5.08
CA TYR A 76 -11.74 -5.32 4.25
C TYR A 76 -12.12 -4.86 2.85
N ARG A 77 -11.14 -4.32 2.11
CA ARG A 77 -11.32 -3.92 0.71
C ARG A 77 -10.88 -5.05 -0.23
N ARG A 78 -11.61 -5.26 -1.29
CA ARG A 78 -11.26 -6.18 -2.39
C ARG A 78 -11.93 -5.78 -3.69
N SER A 79 -11.36 -6.21 -4.83
CA SER A 79 -11.98 -6.02 -6.15
C SER A 79 -11.45 -7.06 -7.16
N CYS A 80 -10.33 -6.82 -7.85
CA CYS A 80 -9.88 -7.56 -9.04
C CYS A 80 -9.52 -9.03 -8.79
N ARG A 81 -8.97 -9.40 -7.65
CA ARG A 81 -8.44 -10.73 -7.27
C ARG A 81 -7.21 -11.19 -8.06
N GLU A 82 -6.60 -10.34 -8.88
CA GLU A 82 -5.50 -10.67 -9.81
C GLU A 82 -4.30 -9.72 -9.67
N GLY A 83 -4.20 -8.99 -8.55
CA GLY A 83 -3.05 -8.13 -8.26
C GLY A 83 -2.98 -6.84 -9.06
N ILE A 84 -4.11 -6.31 -9.57
CA ILE A 84 -4.16 -5.11 -10.44
C ILE A 84 -4.71 -3.88 -9.73
N CYS A 85 -5.74 -4.02 -8.88
CA CYS A 85 -6.41 -2.85 -8.29
C CYS A 85 -5.77 -2.32 -6.99
N GLY A 86 -4.91 -3.09 -6.33
CA GLY A 86 -4.27 -2.71 -5.08
C GLY A 86 -5.18 -2.67 -3.84
N SER A 87 -6.50 -2.86 -3.99
CA SER A 87 -7.46 -2.63 -2.90
C SER A 87 -7.34 -3.61 -1.73
N CYS A 88 -6.88 -4.84 -1.96
CA CYS A 88 -6.71 -5.87 -0.92
C CYS A 88 -5.32 -5.82 -0.26
N SER A 89 -4.64 -4.69 -0.31
CA SER A 89 -3.35 -4.52 0.35
C SER A 89 -3.53 -4.50 1.88
N MET A 90 -2.73 -5.31 2.56
CA MET A 90 -2.73 -5.45 4.00
C MET A 90 -1.39 -6.01 4.48
N ASN A 91 -1.17 -6.05 5.78
CA ASN A 91 -0.01 -6.71 6.35
C ASN A 91 -0.35 -8.18 6.61
N ILE A 92 0.32 -9.08 5.91
CA ILE A 92 0.12 -10.52 6.03
C ILE A 92 1.43 -11.12 6.55
N ASP A 93 1.36 -11.72 7.72
CA ASP A 93 2.50 -12.35 8.42
C ASP A 93 3.76 -11.46 8.47
N GLY A 94 3.55 -10.18 8.78
CA GLY A 94 4.62 -9.17 8.90
C GLY A 94 5.05 -8.51 7.59
N THR A 95 4.50 -8.92 6.45
CA THR A 95 4.83 -8.35 5.13
C THR A 95 3.64 -7.61 4.53
N ASN A 96 3.86 -6.37 4.07
CA ASN A 96 2.83 -5.62 3.34
C ASN A 96 2.73 -6.18 1.92
N THR A 97 1.57 -6.73 1.56
CA THR A 97 1.34 -7.37 0.27
C THR A 97 -0.15 -7.38 -0.08
N LEU A 98 -0.50 -7.99 -1.22
CA LEU A 98 -1.88 -8.15 -1.68
C LEU A 98 -2.43 -9.51 -1.24
N ALA A 99 -3.56 -9.52 -0.56
CA ALA A 99 -4.19 -10.76 -0.12
C ALA A 99 -4.64 -11.68 -1.29
N CYS A 100 -4.92 -11.11 -2.46
CA CYS A 100 -5.36 -11.86 -3.63
C CYS A 100 -4.24 -12.60 -4.36
N THR A 101 -2.97 -12.27 -4.09
CA THR A 101 -1.80 -12.92 -4.73
C THR A 101 -0.89 -13.63 -3.74
N LYS A 102 -1.14 -13.50 -2.43
CA LYS A 102 -0.41 -14.22 -1.39
C LYS A 102 -1.06 -15.57 -1.15
N ALA A 103 -0.36 -16.65 -1.47
CA ALA A 103 -0.85 -18.01 -1.22
C ALA A 103 -0.77 -18.37 0.28
N MET A 104 -1.78 -19.09 0.79
CA MET A 104 -1.77 -19.58 2.16
C MET A 104 -0.64 -20.60 2.40
N SER A 105 -0.26 -21.36 1.39
CA SER A 105 0.83 -22.34 1.45
C SER A 105 2.21 -21.73 1.64
N GLU A 106 2.39 -20.45 1.34
CA GLU A 106 3.65 -19.74 1.56
C GLU A 106 3.84 -19.27 3.03
N ILE A 107 2.83 -19.47 3.87
CA ILE A 107 2.84 -19.01 5.26
C ILE A 107 2.94 -20.24 6.16
N SER A 108 3.93 -20.26 7.04
CA SER A 108 4.05 -21.31 8.05
C SER A 108 3.19 -20.97 9.28
N GLY A 109 2.40 -21.95 9.77
CA GLY A 109 1.52 -21.77 10.93
C GLY A 109 0.29 -20.90 10.62
N ALA A 110 -0.21 -20.15 11.59
CA ALA A 110 -1.40 -19.32 11.44
C ALA A 110 -1.19 -18.14 10.48
N VAL A 111 -2.18 -17.84 9.67
CA VAL A 111 -2.20 -16.65 8.79
C VAL A 111 -2.54 -15.44 9.61
N ARG A 112 -1.57 -14.58 9.87
CA ARG A 112 -1.77 -13.34 10.64
C ARG A 112 -2.07 -12.17 9.71
N VAL A 113 -3.20 -11.53 9.91
CA VAL A 113 -3.66 -10.44 9.03
C VAL A 113 -3.94 -9.18 9.83
N TYR A 114 -3.28 -8.10 9.43
CA TYR A 114 -3.41 -6.76 10.00
C TYR A 114 -3.70 -5.74 8.89
N PRO A 115 -4.27 -4.57 9.21
CA PRO A 115 -4.31 -3.46 8.24
C PRO A 115 -2.89 -3.01 7.88
N LEU A 116 -2.76 -2.26 6.79
CA LEU A 116 -1.48 -1.62 6.47
C LEU A 116 -1.00 -0.77 7.66
N PRO A 117 0.27 -0.93 8.10
CA PRO A 117 0.77 -0.28 9.31
C PRO A 117 0.92 1.23 9.14
N HIS A 118 0.90 1.95 10.28
CA HIS A 118 1.14 3.39 10.36
C HIS A 118 0.18 4.28 9.55
N MET A 119 -1.03 3.78 9.28
CA MET A 119 -2.16 4.55 8.80
C MET A 119 -3.30 4.46 9.81
N PRO A 120 -4.13 5.50 9.98
CA PRO A 120 -5.33 5.39 10.78
C PRO A 120 -6.22 4.25 10.26
N VAL A 121 -6.84 3.53 11.16
CA VAL A 121 -7.77 2.44 10.80
C VAL A 121 -9.19 2.97 10.79
N VAL A 122 -9.91 2.76 9.71
CA VAL A 122 -11.33 3.10 9.59
C VAL A 122 -12.17 2.03 10.31
N LYS A 123 -11.92 0.76 9.98
CA LYS A 123 -12.52 -0.42 10.63
C LYS A 123 -11.74 -1.66 10.23
N ASP A 124 -11.48 -2.56 11.16
CA ASP A 124 -10.79 -3.84 10.95
C ASP A 124 -9.53 -3.72 10.07
N LEU A 125 -9.55 -4.26 8.85
CA LEU A 125 -8.44 -4.27 7.90
C LEU A 125 -8.46 -3.07 6.92
N VAL A 126 -9.32 -2.08 7.15
CA VAL A 126 -9.50 -0.92 6.27
C VAL A 126 -8.72 0.28 6.80
N PRO A 127 -7.55 0.63 6.21
CA PRO A 127 -6.84 1.85 6.56
C PRO A 127 -7.48 3.08 5.90
N ASP A 128 -7.26 4.25 6.52
CA ASP A 128 -7.55 5.54 5.91
C ASP A 128 -6.43 5.93 4.94
N LEU A 129 -6.77 6.09 3.68
CA LEU A 129 -5.86 6.46 2.60
C LEU A 129 -5.95 7.95 2.20
N THR A 130 -6.68 8.76 2.96
CA THR A 130 -6.93 10.17 2.61
C THR A 130 -5.63 10.95 2.42
N ASN A 131 -4.70 10.87 3.38
CA ASN A 131 -3.40 11.54 3.27
C ASN A 131 -2.57 10.99 2.09
N PHE A 132 -2.57 9.68 1.89
CA PHE A 132 -1.86 9.03 0.79
C PHE A 132 -2.33 9.54 -0.59
N TYR A 133 -3.63 9.65 -0.80
CA TYR A 133 -4.18 10.18 -2.05
C TYR A 133 -4.02 11.70 -2.18
N ALA A 134 -4.06 12.44 -1.08
CA ALA A 134 -3.73 13.88 -1.10
C ALA A 134 -2.29 14.12 -1.56
N GLN A 135 -1.34 13.31 -1.10
CA GLN A 135 0.07 13.36 -1.54
C GLN A 135 0.21 12.96 -3.02
N HIS A 136 -0.51 11.93 -3.48
CA HIS A 136 -0.55 11.59 -4.89
C HIS A 136 -1.16 12.72 -5.73
N ALA A 137 -2.25 13.34 -5.30
CA ALA A 137 -2.84 14.47 -6.00
C ALA A 137 -1.90 15.70 -6.06
N SER A 138 -1.08 15.91 -5.01
CA SER A 138 -0.17 17.05 -4.93
C SER A 138 0.98 17.03 -5.94
N ILE A 139 1.26 15.89 -6.57
CA ILE A 139 2.25 15.77 -7.66
C ILE A 139 1.61 15.94 -9.04
N GLU A 140 0.31 16.26 -9.08
CA GLU A 140 -0.46 16.48 -10.30
C GLU A 140 -0.27 15.37 -11.33
N PRO A 141 -0.77 14.14 -11.03
CA PRO A 141 -0.50 12.94 -11.81
C PRO A 141 -1.33 12.87 -13.11
N TRP A 142 -1.20 13.88 -13.94
CA TRP A 142 -1.80 13.97 -15.28
C TRP A 142 -0.87 14.68 -16.26
N LEU A 143 -1.08 14.45 -17.54
CA LEU A 143 -0.28 15.07 -18.60
C LEU A 143 -0.48 16.59 -18.61
N LYS A 144 0.61 17.34 -18.58
CA LYS A 144 0.61 18.80 -18.70
C LYS A 144 1.28 19.20 -20.02
N THR A 145 0.56 19.96 -20.84
CA THR A 145 1.04 20.46 -22.12
C THR A 145 0.67 21.92 -22.29
N VAL A 146 1.57 22.69 -22.86
CA VAL A 146 1.35 24.08 -23.30
C VAL A 146 1.19 24.14 -24.82
N SER A 147 1.70 23.13 -25.53
CA SER A 147 1.56 22.97 -26.96
C SER A 147 0.10 22.72 -27.37
N PRO A 148 -0.32 23.21 -28.57
CA PRO A 148 -1.66 22.95 -29.06
C PRO A 148 -1.96 21.44 -29.14
N THR A 149 -3.17 21.05 -28.75
CA THR A 149 -3.60 19.65 -28.83
C THR A 149 -3.48 19.16 -30.26
N PRO A 150 -2.76 18.04 -30.51
CA PRO A 150 -2.59 17.50 -31.85
C PRO A 150 -3.92 16.98 -32.39
N ARG A 151 -4.04 16.98 -33.72
CA ARG A 151 -5.29 16.56 -34.41
C ARG A 151 -5.69 15.12 -34.12
N LYS A 152 -4.71 14.24 -33.81
CA LYS A 152 -4.95 12.82 -33.54
C LYS A 152 -4.53 12.46 -32.13
N GLU A 153 -3.22 12.33 -31.89
CA GLU A 153 -2.67 11.80 -30.64
C GLU A 153 -1.30 12.42 -30.34
N TRP A 154 -0.92 12.43 -29.06
CA TRP A 154 0.44 12.77 -28.63
C TRP A 154 1.36 11.60 -28.97
N LYS A 155 2.27 11.80 -29.91
CA LYS A 155 3.22 10.78 -30.33
C LYS A 155 4.34 10.60 -29.29
N GLN A 156 4.82 9.36 -29.18
CA GLN A 156 5.95 9.00 -28.35
C GLN A 156 6.81 7.96 -29.08
N SER A 157 8.13 8.08 -29.04
CA SER A 157 9.03 7.07 -29.58
C SER A 157 8.99 5.78 -28.73
N HIS A 158 9.42 4.66 -29.29
CA HIS A 158 9.58 3.42 -28.52
C HIS A 158 10.58 3.57 -27.38
N GLU A 159 11.67 4.30 -27.60
CA GLU A 159 12.71 4.57 -26.60
C GLU A 159 12.15 5.40 -25.43
N ASP A 160 11.38 6.45 -25.74
CA ASP A 160 10.74 7.26 -24.70
C ASP A 160 9.67 6.48 -23.94
N ARG A 161 8.93 5.62 -24.64
CA ARG A 161 7.94 4.75 -24.00
C ARG A 161 8.62 3.77 -23.03
N GLN A 162 9.79 3.24 -23.35
CA GLN A 162 10.56 2.34 -22.48
C GLN A 162 11.00 3.01 -21.18
N LYS A 163 11.22 4.33 -21.17
CA LYS A 163 11.54 5.08 -19.93
C LYS A 163 10.42 5.01 -18.87
N LEU A 164 9.20 4.68 -19.28
CA LEU A 164 8.06 4.54 -18.38
C LEU A 164 7.96 3.14 -17.76
N ASP A 165 8.72 2.16 -18.25
CA ASP A 165 8.69 0.80 -17.72
C ASP A 165 9.23 0.77 -16.28
N GLY A 166 8.52 0.08 -15.40
CA GLY A 166 8.78 0.11 -13.96
C GLY A 166 8.21 1.31 -13.22
N LEU A 167 7.50 2.21 -13.91
CA LEU A 167 6.87 3.40 -13.34
C LEU A 167 5.34 3.37 -13.47
N TYR A 168 4.83 3.15 -14.69
CA TYR A 168 3.39 3.19 -14.95
C TYR A 168 2.63 1.98 -14.39
N GLU A 169 3.32 0.89 -14.08
CA GLU A 169 2.71 -0.32 -13.49
C GLU A 169 2.35 -0.17 -12.02
N CYS A 170 2.67 0.96 -11.41
CA CYS A 170 2.29 1.23 -10.02
C CYS A 170 0.78 1.28 -9.85
N ILE A 171 0.25 0.41 -8.99
CA ILE A 171 -1.18 0.24 -8.72
C ILE A 171 -1.67 1.05 -7.50
N LEU A 172 -0.84 1.92 -6.93
CA LEU A 172 -1.16 2.75 -5.77
C LEU A 172 -1.69 1.96 -4.55
N CYS A 173 -1.16 0.76 -4.33
CA CYS A 173 -1.58 -0.12 -3.23
C CYS A 173 -1.10 0.31 -1.84
N ALA A 174 -0.25 1.31 -1.74
CA ALA A 174 0.35 1.84 -0.51
C ALA A 174 1.30 0.89 0.26
N CYS A 175 1.54 -0.35 -0.18
CA CYS A 175 2.44 -1.29 0.51
C CYS A 175 3.84 -0.71 0.74
N CYS A 176 4.41 -0.01 -0.24
CA CYS A 176 5.73 0.60 -0.15
C CYS A 176 5.78 1.80 0.80
N SER A 177 4.77 2.67 0.79
CA SER A 177 4.69 3.84 1.68
C SER A 177 4.52 3.41 3.13
N THR A 178 3.66 2.43 3.40
CA THR A 178 3.44 1.91 4.75
C THR A 178 4.57 1.00 5.26
N ALA A 179 5.48 0.56 4.40
CA ALA A 179 6.71 -0.14 4.79
C ALA A 179 7.90 0.81 5.04
N CYS A 180 7.75 2.11 4.77
CA CYS A 180 8.85 3.08 4.85
C CYS A 180 8.92 3.76 6.21
N PRO A 181 10.01 3.57 7.02
CA PRO A 181 10.15 4.24 8.30
C PRO A 181 10.11 5.77 8.21
N SER A 182 10.69 6.36 7.16
CA SER A 182 10.62 7.80 6.94
C SER A 182 9.17 8.29 6.76
N TYR A 183 8.31 7.49 6.13
CA TYR A 183 6.90 7.79 5.98
C TYR A 183 6.13 7.64 7.29
N TRP A 184 6.49 6.69 8.14
CA TRP A 184 5.85 6.52 9.45
C TRP A 184 5.98 7.77 10.33
N TRP A 185 7.14 8.43 10.29
CA TRP A 185 7.47 9.56 11.17
C TRP A 185 7.15 10.93 10.57
N ASN A 186 7.02 11.04 9.24
CA ASN A 186 6.87 12.32 8.54
C ASN A 186 5.80 12.25 7.43
N SER A 187 4.75 11.45 7.60
CA SER A 187 3.72 11.27 6.57
C SER A 187 2.94 12.55 6.24
N GLU A 188 3.00 13.55 7.09
CA GLU A 188 2.39 14.86 6.85
C GLU A 188 3.13 15.71 5.81
N ARG A 189 4.43 15.44 5.56
CA ARG A 189 5.27 16.23 4.65
C ARG A 189 6.02 15.39 3.61
N PHE A 190 6.52 14.21 4.00
CA PHE A 190 7.23 13.30 3.09
C PHE A 190 6.24 12.62 2.13
N LEU A 191 6.43 12.82 0.82
CA LEU A 191 5.53 12.26 -0.20
C LEU A 191 5.46 10.73 -0.21
N GLY A 192 6.49 10.10 0.29
CA GLY A 192 6.58 8.64 0.30
C GLY A 192 6.92 8.02 -1.06
N PRO A 193 7.27 6.72 -1.04
CA PRO A 193 7.80 6.04 -2.23
C PRO A 193 6.80 5.98 -3.40
N ALA A 194 5.52 5.81 -3.16
CA ALA A 194 4.52 5.68 -4.21
C ALA A 194 4.31 7.00 -4.97
N ALA A 195 4.13 8.11 -4.25
CA ALA A 195 3.93 9.41 -4.88
C ALA A 195 5.20 9.86 -5.63
N LEU A 196 6.40 9.61 -5.06
CA LEU A 196 7.67 9.93 -5.72
C LEU A 196 7.90 9.09 -6.98
N LEU A 197 7.52 7.81 -6.97
CA LEU A 197 7.57 6.97 -8.17
C LEU A 197 6.63 7.51 -9.26
N GLN A 198 5.42 7.91 -8.87
CA GLN A 198 4.46 8.51 -9.80
C GLN A 198 4.90 9.90 -10.29
N ALA A 199 5.60 10.69 -9.47
CA ALA A 199 6.18 11.96 -9.93
C ALA A 199 7.22 11.72 -11.04
N GLN A 200 8.13 10.76 -10.85
CA GLN A 200 9.12 10.41 -11.87
C GLN A 200 8.47 9.94 -13.18
N ARG A 201 7.36 9.19 -13.09
CA ARG A 201 6.62 8.74 -14.26
C ARG A 201 6.22 9.92 -15.16
N TRP A 202 5.83 11.06 -14.60
CA TRP A 202 5.45 12.25 -15.34
C TRP A 202 6.66 13.10 -15.78
N ILE A 203 7.72 13.12 -14.97
CA ILE A 203 8.96 13.85 -15.29
C ILE A 203 9.68 13.25 -16.51
N VAL A 204 9.66 11.93 -16.68
CA VAL A 204 10.32 11.25 -17.80
C VAL A 204 9.40 11.01 -19.00
N ASP A 205 8.12 11.37 -18.91
CA ASP A 205 7.19 11.24 -20.04
C ASP A 205 7.50 12.33 -21.08
N SER A 206 8.00 11.94 -22.25
CA SER A 206 8.38 12.86 -23.33
C SER A 206 7.25 13.72 -23.87
N ARG A 207 6.01 13.42 -23.50
CA ARG A 207 4.81 14.18 -23.88
C ARG A 207 4.46 15.27 -22.86
N ASP A 208 5.03 15.18 -21.65
CA ASP A 208 4.82 16.18 -20.58
C ASP A 208 5.77 17.35 -20.77
N GLU A 209 5.25 18.55 -20.71
CA GLU A 209 6.00 19.80 -20.92
C GLU A 209 6.25 20.57 -19.61
N ALA A 210 5.88 20.01 -18.44
CA ALA A 210 5.98 20.68 -17.15
C ALA A 210 7.12 20.12 -16.26
N THR A 211 8.14 19.50 -16.83
CA THR A 211 9.27 18.89 -16.09
C THR A 211 9.89 19.85 -15.07
N GLY A 212 10.12 21.12 -15.43
CA GLY A 212 10.69 22.12 -14.53
C GLY A 212 9.82 22.37 -13.31
N GLU A 213 8.53 22.64 -13.53
CA GLU A 213 7.53 22.85 -12.47
C GLU A 213 7.38 21.65 -11.54
N ARG A 214 7.41 20.44 -12.10
CA ARG A 214 7.35 19.19 -11.32
C ARG A 214 8.58 19.02 -10.42
N LEU A 215 9.76 19.33 -10.93
CA LEU A 215 11.00 19.28 -10.14
C LEU A 215 10.99 20.35 -9.04
N ASP A 216 10.54 21.57 -9.31
CA ASP A 216 10.39 22.65 -8.31
C ASP A 216 9.45 22.21 -7.17
N ASN A 217 8.34 21.57 -7.51
CA ASN A 217 7.41 21.03 -6.53
C ASN A 217 8.03 19.93 -5.61
N LEU A 218 9.01 19.20 -6.10
CA LEU A 218 9.70 18.14 -5.33
C LEU A 218 10.90 18.68 -4.52
N GLU A 219 11.47 19.81 -4.88
CA GLU A 219 12.67 20.38 -4.28
C GLU A 219 12.38 21.00 -2.92
N ASP A 220 12.10 20.16 -1.95
CA ASP A 220 11.82 20.50 -0.56
C ASP A 220 12.52 19.51 0.37
N PRO A 221 13.15 19.97 1.47
CA PRO A 221 13.86 19.09 2.41
C PRO A 221 13.03 17.93 2.96
N PHE A 222 11.71 18.08 3.00
CA PHE A 222 10.81 17.07 3.55
C PHE A 222 10.14 16.24 2.44
N ARG A 223 9.76 16.82 1.32
CA ARG A 223 8.98 16.13 0.27
C ARG A 223 9.77 14.99 -0.37
N LEU A 224 11.03 15.22 -0.75
CA LEU A 224 11.88 14.23 -1.41
C LEU A 224 13.00 13.72 -0.50
N TYR A 225 13.71 14.64 0.18
CA TYR A 225 14.99 14.33 0.82
C TYR A 225 14.89 13.55 2.13
N ARG A 226 13.68 13.30 2.65
CA ARG A 226 13.46 12.37 3.77
C ARG A 226 13.66 10.89 3.41
N CYS A 227 13.87 10.58 2.15
CA CYS A 227 14.29 9.23 1.76
C CYS A 227 15.74 8.96 2.17
N HIS A 228 15.95 7.99 3.06
CA HIS A 228 17.26 7.54 3.56
C HIS A 228 17.71 6.21 2.90
N THR A 229 17.10 5.81 1.81
CA THR A 229 17.47 4.61 1.02
C THR A 229 17.47 3.31 1.85
N ILE A 230 16.45 3.12 2.70
CA ILE A 230 16.30 1.94 3.57
C ILE A 230 15.90 0.69 2.76
N LEU A 231 15.36 0.85 1.54
CA LEU A 231 14.97 -0.19 0.57
C LEU A 231 13.73 -1.01 0.94
N ASN A 232 13.08 -0.79 2.07
CA ASN A 232 11.84 -1.51 2.44
C ASN A 232 10.75 -1.35 1.38
N CYS A 233 10.65 -0.18 0.74
CA CYS A 233 9.67 0.09 -0.32
C CYS A 233 9.82 -0.84 -1.53
N SER A 234 11.06 -1.13 -1.95
CA SER A 234 11.32 -2.04 -3.06
C SER A 234 11.03 -3.50 -2.68
N LYS A 235 11.32 -3.89 -1.43
CA LYS A 235 11.03 -5.24 -0.92
C LYS A 235 9.53 -5.50 -0.76
N ALA A 236 8.76 -4.48 -0.35
CA ALA A 236 7.33 -4.60 -0.09
C ALA A 236 6.46 -4.41 -1.34
N CYS A 237 7.04 -4.07 -2.49
CA CYS A 237 6.26 -3.83 -3.70
C CYS A 237 5.72 -5.13 -4.31
N PRO A 238 4.39 -5.36 -4.32
CA PRO A 238 3.82 -6.59 -4.89
C PRO A 238 3.87 -6.64 -6.42
N LYS A 239 4.27 -5.54 -7.07
CA LYS A 239 4.52 -5.45 -8.51
C LYS A 239 6.02 -5.51 -8.85
N HIS A 240 6.89 -5.76 -7.85
CA HIS A 240 8.34 -5.83 -7.99
C HIS A 240 8.99 -4.57 -8.58
N LEU A 241 8.36 -3.42 -8.38
CA LEU A 241 8.92 -2.13 -8.78
C LEU A 241 10.03 -1.71 -7.81
N ASN A 242 10.88 -0.76 -8.25
CA ASN A 242 11.98 -0.27 -7.44
C ASN A 242 11.85 1.24 -7.11
N PRO A 243 10.98 1.63 -6.18
CA PRO A 243 10.82 3.03 -5.80
C PRO A 243 12.11 3.67 -5.26
N ALA A 244 12.97 2.90 -4.60
CA ALA A 244 14.22 3.43 -4.06
C ALA A 244 15.18 3.90 -5.16
N LYS A 245 15.33 3.13 -6.26
CA LYS A 245 16.09 3.55 -7.44
C LYS A 245 15.49 4.80 -8.06
N VAL A 246 14.19 4.84 -8.24
CA VAL A 246 13.46 5.99 -8.81
C VAL A 246 13.70 7.26 -8.00
N ILE A 247 13.66 7.18 -6.67
CA ILE A 247 13.95 8.33 -5.79
C ILE A 247 15.41 8.78 -5.92
N ALA A 248 16.36 7.85 -6.09
CA ALA A 248 17.76 8.18 -6.34
C ALA A 248 17.95 8.89 -7.68
N ASP A 249 17.23 8.44 -8.72
CA ASP A 249 17.24 9.09 -10.03
C ASP A 249 16.65 10.50 -9.98
N LEU A 250 15.53 10.71 -9.26
CA LEU A 250 14.97 12.05 -9.00
C LEU A 250 15.97 12.99 -8.34
N LYS A 251 16.66 12.52 -7.30
CA LYS A 251 17.70 13.32 -6.61
C LYS A 251 18.84 13.69 -7.55
N ARG A 252 19.27 12.75 -8.42
CA ARG A 252 20.30 13.02 -9.42
C ARG A 252 19.85 14.10 -10.41
N THR A 253 18.64 13.99 -10.95
CA THR A 253 18.07 14.98 -11.89
C THR A 253 18.03 16.37 -11.28
N LEU A 254 17.67 16.50 -9.99
CA LEU A 254 17.69 17.80 -9.31
C LEU A 254 19.10 18.37 -9.16
N VAL A 255 20.12 17.55 -8.87
CA VAL A 255 21.52 17.99 -8.80
C VAL A 255 22.03 18.42 -10.18
N GLU A 256 21.77 17.62 -11.23
CA GLU A 256 22.17 17.93 -12.59
C GLU A 256 21.53 19.23 -13.13
N ARG A 257 20.35 19.59 -12.65
CA ARG A 257 19.67 20.83 -12.99
C ARG A 257 20.32 22.08 -12.36
N GLN A 258 21.03 21.94 -11.24
CA GLN A 258 21.68 23.06 -10.51
C GLN A 258 23.10 23.33 -10.99
N VAL A 259 23.70 22.41 -11.74
CA VAL A 259 25.05 22.53 -12.32
C VAL A 259 24.97 23.03 -13.77
#